data_5874a9058fcbcb16683a6115fb1bd525
#
_entry.id   5874a9058fcbcb16683a6115fb1bd525
#
_cell.length_a   1.000
_cell.length_b   1.000
_cell.length_c   1.000
_cell.angle_alpha   90.00
_cell.angle_beta   90.00
_cell.angle_gamma   90.00
#
_symmetry.space_group_name_H-M   'P 1'
#
loop_
_entity.id
_entity.type
_entity.pdbx_description
1 polymer ?
#
loop_
_entity_poly.entity_id
_entity_poly.type
_entity_poly.pdbx_seq_one_letter_code
_entity_poly.pdbx_strand_id
1 'polypeptide(L)'
;MKKLSTALVAATAALAMMAEGYQVNTFSAKQEGMGHVGVAMKLGAESQIFNPGALSFMNKTMEVSGAMSAIKATAKADVDGTGYETSNKVSTPMNFSAAFRIYDNLYAGVTLYTPYGSSINWGKSWPGAVLNQSCDLKVFTVQPTVSWRILPKLSVGAGLMISWGSVDLKKGLVPASSMDKLVNLQYEAAMLQYKAAQLAAMIPGTPAPGEAPVKTGYTYGNMPPASVGLKGNSELALGFNIGAMYDITDKWTVGASFRSKMEMKVKAGDASVEYADEMARATLGSTLDNLNYANFSAQMPCPYVLTAGVAYKPIERLTLAFDAQLNGWGTYKNLDIEFAGLEAYNQHLEKNYKNAMTYHLGGQFAMTE
;
A
#
# COMPACT_ATOMS: atom_id res chain seq x y z
N MET A 1 10.62 12.08 30.63
CA MET A 1 11.26 11.50 29.42
C MET A 1 10.90 10.01 29.20
N LYS A 2 11.15 9.09 30.17
CA LYS A 2 10.79 7.65 29.97
C LYS A 2 9.29 7.39 29.68
N LYS A 3 8.36 8.20 30.24
CA LYS A 3 6.91 8.04 29.99
C LYS A 3 6.44 8.59 28.64
N LEU A 4 7.16 9.57 28.06
CA LEU A 4 6.90 10.07 26.71
C LEU A 4 7.35 9.04 25.66
N SER A 5 8.50 8.39 25.90
CA SER A 5 8.98 7.28 25.06
C SER A 5 7.99 6.09 25.05
N THR A 6 7.34 5.80 26.19
CA THR A 6 6.35 4.71 26.27
C THR A 6 5.06 5.06 25.52
N ALA A 7 4.63 6.34 25.53
CA ALA A 7 3.49 6.79 24.71
C ALA A 7 3.83 6.79 23.20
N LEU A 8 5.07 7.11 22.83
CA LEU A 8 5.55 7.01 21.45
C LEU A 8 5.56 5.55 20.97
N VAL A 9 6.01 4.62 21.83
CA VAL A 9 6.01 3.17 21.51
C VAL A 9 4.57 2.62 21.40
N ALA A 10 3.62 3.09 22.21
CA ALA A 10 2.22 2.68 22.09
C ALA A 10 1.56 3.16 20.79
N ALA A 11 1.95 4.34 20.27
CA ALA A 11 1.48 4.84 18.98
C ALA A 11 2.02 4.03 17.77
N THR A 12 3.10 3.26 17.95
CA THR A 12 3.69 2.46 16.87
C THR A 12 2.98 1.12 16.63
N ALA A 13 2.26 0.59 17.61
CA ALA A 13 1.55 -0.70 17.49
C ALA A 13 0.39 -0.68 16.49
N ALA A 14 -0.02 0.47 16.01
CA ALA A 14 -1.27 0.64 15.30
C ALA A 14 -1.18 0.71 13.77
N LEU A 15 0.00 0.58 13.16
CA LEU A 15 0.10 0.33 11.70
C LEU A 15 -0.31 -1.12 11.32
N ALA A 16 -0.67 -1.94 12.30
CA ALA A 16 -1.15 -3.31 12.09
C ALA A 16 -2.51 -3.42 11.39
N MET A 17 -3.24 -2.31 11.24
CA MET A 17 -4.57 -2.29 10.63
C MET A 17 -4.58 -1.80 9.17
N MET A 18 -3.53 -2.04 8.41
CA MET A 18 -3.68 -2.10 6.95
C MET A 18 -4.26 -3.49 6.64
N ALA A 19 -5.57 -3.60 6.87
CA ALA A 19 -6.32 -4.76 6.46
C ALA A 19 -6.19 -4.90 4.95
N GLU A 20 -5.84 -6.10 4.53
CA GLU A 20 -5.80 -6.57 3.16
C GLU A 20 -4.74 -5.95 2.24
N GLY A 21 -4.18 -6.82 1.43
CA GLY A 21 -3.07 -6.54 0.58
C GLY A 21 -3.31 -5.39 -0.41
N TYR A 22 -2.25 -4.74 -0.73
CA TYR A 22 -2.17 -3.66 -1.71
C TYR A 22 -2.04 -4.16 -3.16
N GLN A 23 -2.45 -5.39 -3.45
CA GLN A 23 -2.47 -5.93 -4.81
C GLN A 23 -3.59 -5.29 -5.61
N VAL A 24 -3.26 -4.85 -6.83
CA VAL A 24 -4.21 -4.34 -7.82
C VAL A 24 -4.49 -5.45 -8.83
N ASN A 25 -5.75 -5.73 -9.12
CA ASN A 25 -6.17 -6.77 -10.05
C ASN A 25 -6.89 -6.22 -11.30
N THR A 26 -6.93 -4.91 -11.48
CA THR A 26 -7.62 -4.22 -12.58
C THR A 26 -6.64 -3.89 -13.71
N PHE A 27 -6.27 -4.91 -14.51
CA PHE A 27 -5.29 -4.75 -15.58
C PHE A 27 -5.90 -4.71 -16.99
N SER A 28 -7.11 -5.23 -17.17
CA SER A 28 -7.70 -5.44 -18.47
C SER A 28 -9.22 -5.42 -18.38
N ALA A 29 -9.86 -4.62 -19.22
CA ALA A 29 -11.32 -4.58 -19.31
C ALA A 29 -11.92 -5.94 -19.71
N LYS A 30 -11.20 -6.72 -20.54
CA LYS A 30 -11.62 -8.08 -20.90
C LYS A 30 -11.59 -9.01 -19.69
N GLN A 31 -10.51 -8.96 -18.94
CA GLN A 31 -10.34 -9.81 -17.75
C GLN A 31 -11.32 -9.41 -16.63
N GLU A 32 -11.51 -8.10 -16.41
CA GLU A 32 -12.49 -7.58 -15.45
C GLU A 32 -13.93 -8.00 -15.82
N GLY A 33 -14.29 -7.84 -17.10
CA GLY A 33 -15.60 -8.29 -17.62
C GLY A 33 -15.83 -9.80 -17.53
N MET A 34 -14.76 -10.58 -17.39
CA MET A 34 -14.77 -12.02 -17.18
C MET A 34 -14.60 -12.42 -15.71
N GLY A 35 -14.90 -11.53 -14.75
CA GLY A 35 -14.78 -11.82 -13.32
C GLY A 35 -13.34 -12.09 -12.85
N HIS A 36 -12.37 -11.43 -13.46
CA HIS A 36 -10.94 -11.54 -13.19
C HIS A 36 -10.27 -12.89 -13.53
N VAL A 37 -10.90 -13.75 -14.35
CA VAL A 37 -10.23 -14.94 -14.89
C VAL A 37 -9.25 -14.53 -15.98
N GLY A 38 -8.14 -15.23 -16.10
CA GLY A 38 -7.11 -14.88 -17.08
C GLY A 38 -6.11 -15.98 -17.40
N VAL A 39 -5.85 -16.92 -16.46
CA VAL A 39 -4.74 -17.87 -16.55
C VAL A 39 -4.92 -18.91 -17.68
N ALA A 40 -6.17 -19.28 -17.99
CA ALA A 40 -6.51 -20.20 -19.09
C ALA A 40 -7.14 -19.47 -20.29
N MET A 41 -7.12 -18.12 -20.30
CA MET A 41 -7.72 -17.29 -21.33
C MET A 41 -6.69 -16.87 -22.38
N LYS A 42 -7.11 -16.79 -23.66
CA LYS A 42 -6.30 -16.27 -24.77
C LYS A 42 -6.61 -14.78 -24.98
N LEU A 43 -5.97 -13.93 -24.17
CA LEU A 43 -6.24 -12.49 -24.09
C LEU A 43 -5.35 -11.66 -25.06
N GLY A 44 -4.63 -12.30 -25.98
CA GLY A 44 -3.71 -11.61 -26.88
C GLY A 44 -2.48 -11.06 -26.15
N ALA A 45 -2.08 -9.81 -26.44
CA ALA A 45 -0.92 -9.19 -25.80
C ALA A 45 -1.02 -9.08 -24.27
N GLU A 46 -2.23 -8.98 -23.72
CA GLU A 46 -2.47 -8.89 -22.27
C GLU A 46 -2.20 -10.21 -21.55
N SER A 47 -2.23 -11.35 -22.24
CA SER A 47 -1.99 -12.68 -21.66
C SER A 47 -0.69 -12.75 -20.87
N GLN A 48 0.34 -12.00 -21.26
CA GLN A 48 1.66 -12.04 -20.61
C GLN A 48 1.64 -11.64 -19.13
N ILE A 49 0.62 -10.90 -18.67
CA ILE A 49 0.44 -10.55 -17.27
C ILE A 49 -0.07 -11.74 -16.47
N PHE A 50 -1.07 -12.44 -17.02
CA PHE A 50 -1.82 -13.50 -16.32
C PHE A 50 -1.15 -14.86 -16.47
N ASN A 51 -0.71 -15.18 -17.71
CA ASN A 51 -0.03 -16.41 -18.07
C ASN A 51 0.88 -16.17 -19.27
N PRO A 52 2.19 -16.02 -19.08
CA PRO A 52 3.15 -15.84 -20.18
C PRO A 52 3.04 -16.90 -21.27
N GLY A 53 2.69 -18.16 -20.92
CA GLY A 53 2.49 -19.24 -21.90
C GLY A 53 1.33 -18.96 -22.87
N ALA A 54 0.30 -18.25 -22.44
CA ALA A 54 -0.86 -17.95 -23.27
C ALA A 54 -0.55 -17.01 -24.45
N LEU A 55 0.55 -16.25 -24.38
CA LEU A 55 0.95 -15.28 -25.40
C LEU A 55 1.17 -15.94 -26.75
N SER A 56 1.73 -17.16 -26.81
CA SER A 56 2.00 -17.87 -28.08
C SER A 56 0.75 -18.42 -28.77
N PHE A 57 -0.43 -18.29 -28.17
CA PHE A 57 -1.71 -18.55 -28.85
C PHE A 57 -2.33 -17.31 -29.51
N MET A 58 -1.62 -16.19 -29.51
CA MET A 58 -2.02 -14.99 -30.24
C MET A 58 -2.08 -15.29 -31.77
N ASN A 59 -3.19 -14.91 -32.40
CA ASN A 59 -3.41 -15.19 -33.81
C ASN A 59 -2.82 -14.13 -34.76
N LYS A 60 -2.44 -12.97 -34.22
CA LYS A 60 -1.89 -11.83 -34.96
C LYS A 60 -0.37 -11.85 -34.96
N THR A 61 0.24 -11.30 -36.01
CA THR A 61 1.70 -11.11 -36.02
C THR A 61 2.15 -10.10 -34.99
N MET A 62 1.35 -9.05 -34.74
CA MET A 62 1.57 -8.04 -33.73
C MET A 62 0.26 -7.64 -33.06
N GLU A 63 0.27 -7.42 -31.79
CA GLU A 63 -0.87 -6.90 -31.04
C GLU A 63 -0.39 -5.90 -29.98
N VAL A 64 -1.11 -4.79 -29.86
CA VAL A 64 -0.93 -3.79 -28.81
C VAL A 64 -2.25 -3.63 -28.08
N SER A 65 -2.21 -3.49 -26.79
CA SER A 65 -3.37 -3.30 -25.95
C SER A 65 -3.04 -2.31 -24.83
N GLY A 66 -4.02 -1.55 -24.43
CA GLY A 66 -3.91 -0.62 -23.31
C GLY A 66 -5.21 -0.57 -22.54
N ALA A 67 -5.10 -0.51 -21.23
CA ALA A 67 -6.21 -0.35 -20.32
C ALA A 67 -5.84 0.60 -19.18
N MET A 68 -6.84 1.33 -18.67
CA MET A 68 -6.74 2.16 -17.50
C MET A 68 -8.05 2.07 -16.74
N SER A 69 -7.97 1.80 -15.46
CA SER A 69 -9.13 1.77 -14.56
C SER A 69 -9.12 3.01 -13.66
N ALA A 70 -10.29 3.50 -13.30
CA ALA A 70 -10.46 4.60 -12.35
C ALA A 70 -11.07 4.03 -11.06
N ILE A 71 -10.27 3.98 -9.99
CA ILE A 71 -10.68 3.42 -8.71
C ILE A 71 -10.79 4.54 -7.68
N LYS A 72 -11.98 4.74 -7.14
CA LYS A 72 -12.21 5.61 -5.97
C LYS A 72 -12.60 4.73 -4.79
N ALA A 73 -11.61 4.29 -4.02
CA ALA A 73 -11.85 3.54 -2.80
C ALA A 73 -12.45 4.48 -1.73
N THR A 74 -13.35 3.97 -0.91
CA THR A 74 -13.92 4.69 0.24
C THR A 74 -13.89 3.76 1.44
N ALA A 75 -13.35 4.23 2.55
CA ALA A 75 -13.42 3.54 3.82
C ALA A 75 -14.19 4.39 4.84
N LYS A 76 -14.97 3.72 5.67
CA LYS A 76 -15.75 4.32 6.75
C LYS A 76 -15.36 3.70 8.08
N ALA A 77 -15.31 4.51 9.11
CA ALA A 77 -15.12 4.07 10.48
C ALA A 77 -16.16 4.74 11.38
N ASP A 78 -16.69 4.01 12.34
CA ASP A 78 -17.47 4.57 13.44
C ASP A 78 -16.61 4.51 14.71
N VAL A 79 -16.48 5.63 15.38
CA VAL A 79 -15.76 5.71 16.64
C VAL A 79 -16.64 6.47 17.63
N ASP A 80 -17.08 5.78 18.66
CA ASP A 80 -17.95 6.32 19.73
C ASP A 80 -19.24 6.97 19.15
N GLY A 81 -19.86 6.36 18.13
CA GLY A 81 -21.07 6.85 17.49
C GLY A 81 -20.86 8.01 16.51
N THR A 82 -19.62 8.38 16.22
CA THR A 82 -19.25 9.38 15.23
C THR A 82 -18.68 8.71 13.99
N GLY A 83 -19.33 8.95 12.83
CA GLY A 83 -18.88 8.41 11.54
C GLY A 83 -17.76 9.23 10.94
N TYR A 84 -16.72 8.54 10.46
CA TYR A 84 -15.60 9.12 9.71
C TYR A 84 -15.49 8.45 8.35
N GLU A 85 -15.14 9.20 7.33
CA GLU A 85 -15.01 8.71 5.96
C GLU A 85 -13.73 9.25 5.32
N THR A 86 -13.08 8.41 4.52
CA THR A 86 -11.86 8.81 3.80
C THR A 86 -12.17 9.74 2.63
N SER A 87 -11.27 10.71 2.40
CA SER A 87 -11.28 11.61 1.25
C SER A 87 -10.22 11.20 0.24
N ASN A 88 -10.43 10.06 -0.43
CA ASN A 88 -9.46 9.48 -1.34
C ASN A 88 -9.52 10.13 -2.72
N LYS A 89 -8.34 10.31 -3.34
CA LYS A 89 -8.23 10.65 -4.75
C LYS A 89 -8.58 9.44 -5.61
N VAL A 90 -8.94 9.68 -6.86
CA VAL A 90 -9.09 8.61 -7.85
C VAL A 90 -7.70 8.05 -8.17
N SER A 91 -7.53 6.74 -8.01
CA SER A 91 -6.35 6.01 -8.45
C SER A 91 -6.57 5.48 -9.86
N THR A 92 -5.54 5.55 -10.70
CA THR A 92 -5.62 5.17 -12.11
C THR A 92 -4.60 4.08 -12.44
N PRO A 93 -4.79 2.83 -11.96
CA PRO A 93 -3.94 1.74 -12.39
C PRO A 93 -4.05 1.56 -13.91
N MET A 94 -2.91 1.23 -14.51
CA MET A 94 -2.80 1.12 -15.96
C MET A 94 -2.14 -0.17 -16.38
N ASN A 95 -2.43 -0.59 -17.62
CA ASN A 95 -1.72 -1.62 -18.34
C ASN A 95 -1.48 -1.14 -19.78
N PHE A 96 -0.28 -1.36 -20.26
CA PHE A 96 0.08 -1.20 -21.66
C PHE A 96 0.91 -2.41 -22.09
N SER A 97 0.40 -3.18 -23.05
CA SER A 97 1.00 -4.43 -23.50
C SER A 97 1.23 -4.41 -25.00
N ALA A 98 2.39 -4.85 -25.42
CA ALA A 98 2.71 -5.08 -26.81
C ALA A 98 3.31 -6.48 -26.97
N ALA A 99 2.95 -7.18 -28.05
CA ALA A 99 3.45 -8.51 -28.31
C ALA A 99 3.57 -8.73 -29.83
N PHE A 100 4.52 -9.56 -30.22
CA PHE A 100 4.79 -9.89 -31.59
C PHE A 100 5.28 -11.33 -31.75
N ARG A 101 4.98 -11.92 -32.92
CA ARG A 101 5.43 -13.23 -33.29
C ARG A 101 6.81 -13.12 -33.93
N ILE A 102 7.81 -13.79 -33.35
CA ILE A 102 9.17 -13.87 -33.87
C ILE A 102 9.26 -15.00 -34.91
N TYR A 103 8.77 -16.18 -34.54
CA TYR A 103 8.63 -17.36 -35.38
C TYR A 103 7.23 -17.94 -35.19
N ASP A 104 6.85 -18.94 -36.01
CA ASP A 104 5.51 -19.52 -35.90
C ASP A 104 5.15 -20.10 -34.53
N ASN A 105 6.16 -20.47 -33.76
CA ASN A 105 6.02 -21.03 -32.41
C ASN A 105 6.67 -20.21 -31.34
N LEU A 106 7.30 -19.05 -31.64
CA LEU A 106 7.98 -18.20 -30.66
C LEU A 106 7.44 -16.77 -30.70
N TYR A 107 7.08 -16.26 -29.55
CA TYR A 107 6.49 -14.95 -29.37
C TYR A 107 7.27 -14.17 -28.31
N ALA A 108 7.37 -12.88 -28.47
CA ALA A 108 7.90 -11.98 -27.46
C ALA A 108 6.91 -10.85 -27.22
N GLY A 109 7.03 -10.23 -26.05
CA GLY A 109 6.23 -9.08 -25.69
C GLY A 109 6.86 -8.29 -24.57
N VAL A 110 6.27 -7.15 -24.32
CA VAL A 110 6.57 -6.29 -23.16
C VAL A 110 5.27 -5.73 -22.62
N THR A 111 5.15 -5.68 -21.30
CA THR A 111 4.02 -5.02 -20.65
C THR A 111 4.52 -4.07 -19.57
N LEU A 112 3.87 -2.91 -19.48
CA LEU A 112 3.97 -1.97 -18.36
C LEU A 112 2.65 -1.99 -17.60
N TYR A 113 2.65 -2.25 -16.32
CA TYR A 113 1.43 -2.32 -15.52
C TYR A 113 1.67 -1.93 -14.05
N THR A 114 0.58 -1.72 -13.31
CA THR A 114 0.61 -1.33 -11.89
C THR A 114 0.07 -2.47 -11.01
N PRO A 115 0.91 -3.44 -10.61
CA PRO A 115 0.47 -4.63 -9.89
C PRO A 115 0.11 -4.40 -8.43
N TYR A 116 0.63 -3.33 -7.83
CA TYR A 116 0.41 -3.00 -6.43
C TYR A 116 0.21 -1.50 -6.27
N GLY A 117 -0.68 -1.13 -5.36
CA GLY A 117 -0.97 0.25 -5.01
C GLY A 117 -1.96 0.33 -3.86
N SER A 118 -1.91 1.42 -3.11
CA SER A 118 -2.87 1.75 -2.07
C SER A 118 -2.95 3.25 -1.95
N SER A 119 -4.15 3.79 -1.89
CA SER A 119 -4.37 5.21 -1.64
C SER A 119 -5.50 5.36 -0.64
N ILE A 120 -5.16 5.89 0.54
CA ILE A 120 -6.11 6.14 1.62
C ILE A 120 -5.80 7.49 2.27
N ASN A 121 -6.82 8.29 2.54
CA ASN A 121 -6.69 9.58 3.20
C ASN A 121 -7.83 9.79 4.19
N TRP A 122 -7.54 9.62 5.47
CA TRP A 122 -8.44 9.87 6.58
C TRP A 122 -8.42 11.33 7.04
N GLY A 123 -7.37 12.09 6.67
CA GLY A 123 -7.12 13.42 7.19
C GLY A 123 -6.49 13.41 8.59
N LYS A 124 -6.33 14.61 9.16
CA LYS A 124 -5.61 14.81 10.42
C LYS A 124 -6.51 14.76 11.66
N SER A 125 -7.83 14.92 11.49
CA SER A 125 -8.76 15.19 12.61
C SER A 125 -9.64 14.00 12.98
N TRP A 126 -9.35 12.80 12.50
CA TRP A 126 -10.07 11.60 12.91
C TRP A 126 -9.37 10.91 14.11
N PRO A 127 -10.07 10.17 14.97
CA PRO A 127 -9.51 9.59 16.22
C PRO A 127 -8.31 8.66 15.98
N GLY A 128 -8.26 7.99 14.83
CA GLY A 128 -7.15 7.11 14.44
C GLY A 128 -6.01 7.83 13.70
N ALA A 129 -5.91 9.16 13.74
CA ALA A 129 -4.87 9.91 13.04
C ALA A 129 -3.44 9.56 13.47
N VAL A 130 -3.27 9.03 14.68
CA VAL A 130 -1.99 8.47 15.16
C VAL A 130 -1.65 7.13 14.52
N LEU A 131 -2.64 6.45 13.96
CA LEU A 131 -2.47 5.19 13.25
C LEU A 131 -2.12 5.44 11.79
N ASN A 132 -2.95 6.25 11.13
CA ASN A 132 -2.81 6.61 9.74
C ASN A 132 -3.59 7.90 9.45
N GLN A 133 -2.95 8.87 8.84
CA GLN A 133 -3.60 10.05 8.27
C GLN A 133 -3.77 9.88 6.77
N SER A 134 -2.72 9.45 6.09
CA SER A 134 -2.76 9.13 4.66
C SER A 134 -1.66 8.13 4.30
N CYS A 135 -1.93 7.32 3.29
CA CYS A 135 -0.94 6.44 2.68
C CYS A 135 -1.19 6.43 1.17
N ASP A 136 -0.17 6.71 0.39
CA ASP A 136 -0.16 6.58 -1.07
C ASP A 136 1.03 5.70 -1.47
N LEU A 137 0.74 4.51 -1.99
CA LEU A 137 1.70 3.52 -2.44
C LEU A 137 1.45 3.23 -3.91
N LYS A 138 2.50 3.26 -4.72
CA LYS A 138 2.45 2.95 -6.14
C LYS A 138 3.60 2.06 -6.54
N VAL A 139 3.31 1.00 -7.28
CA VAL A 139 4.32 0.12 -7.85
C VAL A 139 4.04 -0.03 -9.35
N PHE A 140 5.04 0.21 -10.15
CA PHE A 140 5.04 0.00 -11.59
C PHE A 140 5.95 -1.18 -11.92
N THR A 141 5.57 -1.95 -12.91
CA THR A 141 6.34 -3.10 -13.39
C THR A 141 6.43 -3.08 -14.91
N VAL A 142 7.64 -3.19 -15.43
CA VAL A 142 7.89 -3.55 -16.83
C VAL A 142 8.27 -5.02 -16.86
N GLN A 143 7.61 -5.77 -17.75
CA GLN A 143 7.80 -7.20 -17.90
C GLN A 143 8.04 -7.56 -19.35
N PRO A 144 9.31 -7.62 -19.84
CA PRO A 144 9.63 -8.37 -21.07
C PRO A 144 9.31 -9.85 -20.89
N THR A 145 8.70 -10.42 -21.90
CA THR A 145 8.15 -11.80 -21.87
C THR A 145 8.51 -12.54 -23.14
N VAL A 146 8.83 -13.83 -23.01
CA VAL A 146 8.98 -14.77 -24.12
C VAL A 146 8.02 -15.93 -23.91
N SER A 147 7.37 -16.37 -24.97
CA SER A 147 6.42 -17.48 -24.98
C SER A 147 6.73 -18.41 -26.13
N TRP A 148 6.82 -19.70 -25.84
CA TRP A 148 7.15 -20.73 -26.80
C TRP A 148 6.06 -21.80 -26.86
N ARG A 149 5.52 -22.01 -28.05
CA ARG A 149 4.60 -23.10 -28.33
C ARG A 149 5.40 -24.37 -28.65
N ILE A 150 5.61 -25.19 -27.63
CA ILE A 150 6.39 -26.43 -27.75
C ILE A 150 5.69 -27.45 -28.62
N LEU A 151 4.37 -27.57 -28.50
CA LEU A 151 3.48 -28.41 -29.31
C LEU A 151 2.30 -27.57 -29.83
N PRO A 152 1.58 -27.99 -30.86
CA PRO A 152 0.41 -27.25 -31.35
C PRO A 152 -0.60 -26.85 -30.29
N LYS A 153 -0.72 -27.65 -29.19
CA LYS A 153 -1.66 -27.47 -28.10
C LYS A 153 -0.98 -27.08 -26.77
N LEU A 154 0.34 -27.07 -26.68
CA LEU A 154 1.08 -26.81 -25.43
C LEU A 154 2.06 -25.65 -25.61
N SER A 155 1.98 -24.71 -24.73
CA SER A 155 2.90 -23.58 -24.65
C SER A 155 3.41 -23.33 -23.24
N VAL A 156 4.60 -22.75 -23.15
CA VAL A 156 5.21 -22.23 -21.93
C VAL A 156 5.69 -20.81 -22.18
N GLY A 157 5.84 -20.04 -21.13
CA GLY A 157 6.37 -18.69 -21.22
C GLY A 157 6.99 -18.22 -19.94
N ALA A 158 7.86 -17.23 -20.05
CA ALA A 158 8.52 -16.58 -18.93
C ALA A 158 8.65 -15.08 -19.18
N GLY A 159 8.45 -14.29 -18.13
CA GLY A 159 8.66 -12.85 -18.11
C GLY A 159 9.55 -12.44 -16.97
N LEU A 160 10.48 -11.52 -17.21
CA LEU A 160 11.28 -10.86 -16.19
C LEU A 160 10.51 -9.63 -15.68
N MET A 161 10.24 -9.57 -14.39
CA MET A 161 9.56 -8.43 -13.78
C MET A 161 10.60 -7.45 -13.22
N ILE A 162 10.58 -6.22 -13.70
CA ILE A 162 11.43 -5.12 -13.26
C ILE A 162 10.48 -4.07 -12.68
N SER A 163 10.52 -3.92 -11.35
CA SER A 163 9.55 -3.10 -10.63
C SER A 163 10.22 -1.96 -9.87
N TRP A 164 9.53 -0.84 -9.80
CA TRP A 164 9.89 0.32 -8.97
C TRP A 164 8.61 0.95 -8.42
N GLY A 165 8.75 1.76 -7.38
CA GLY A 165 7.59 2.38 -6.78
C GLY A 165 7.92 3.54 -5.86
N SER A 166 6.88 4.11 -5.27
CA SER A 166 6.97 5.19 -4.31
C SER A 166 6.02 4.98 -3.14
N VAL A 167 6.39 5.51 -2.01
CA VAL A 167 5.57 5.58 -0.81
C VAL A 167 5.50 7.02 -0.31
N ASP A 168 4.30 7.45 0.10
CA ASP A 168 4.04 8.68 0.84
C ASP A 168 3.06 8.34 1.96
N LEU A 169 3.58 8.29 3.19
CA LEU A 169 2.84 7.92 4.40
C LEU A 169 2.82 9.09 5.36
N LYS A 170 1.66 9.41 5.95
CA LYS A 170 1.53 10.37 7.04
C LYS A 170 0.78 9.76 8.21
N LYS A 171 1.29 9.99 9.43
CA LYS A 171 0.64 9.59 10.68
C LYS A 171 0.97 10.53 11.82
N GLY A 172 0.12 10.57 12.83
CA GLY A 172 0.41 11.28 14.07
C GLY A 172 1.49 10.58 14.89
N LEU A 173 2.37 11.36 15.50
CA LEU A 173 3.41 10.87 16.41
C LEU A 173 2.93 10.83 17.85
N VAL A 174 2.09 11.78 18.25
CA VAL A 174 1.63 11.95 19.63
C VAL A 174 0.11 12.03 19.63
N PRO A 175 -0.59 11.24 20.47
CA PRO A 175 -2.04 11.39 20.64
C PRO A 175 -2.40 12.78 21.18
N ALA A 176 -3.49 13.36 20.66
CA ALA A 176 -3.99 14.67 21.11
C ALA A 176 -4.19 14.71 22.65
N SER A 177 -4.78 13.65 23.20
CA SER A 177 -5.04 13.53 24.65
C SER A 177 -3.77 13.57 25.52
N SER A 178 -2.62 13.18 24.98
CA SER A 178 -1.35 13.25 25.71
C SER A 178 -0.85 14.69 25.82
N MET A 179 -1.05 15.48 24.78
CA MET A 179 -0.70 16.89 24.78
C MET A 179 -1.63 17.70 25.68
N ASP A 180 -2.93 17.43 25.62
CA ASP A 180 -3.92 18.08 26.50
C ASP A 180 -3.60 17.84 27.98
N LYS A 181 -3.18 16.63 28.34
CA LYS A 181 -2.71 16.31 29.70
C LYS A 181 -1.46 17.10 30.08
N LEU A 182 -0.49 17.21 29.17
CA LEU A 182 0.75 17.94 29.41
C LEU A 182 0.47 19.43 29.64
N VAL A 183 -0.36 20.07 28.83
CA VAL A 183 -0.77 21.45 28.93
C VAL A 183 -1.48 21.70 30.29
N ASN A 184 -2.38 20.80 30.69
CA ASN A 184 -3.04 20.89 32.00
C ASN A 184 -2.05 20.77 33.15
N LEU A 185 -1.09 19.84 33.12
CA LEU A 185 -0.06 19.69 34.15
C LEU A 185 0.85 20.91 34.24
N GLN A 186 1.22 21.52 33.12
CA GLN A 186 2.01 22.76 33.12
C GLN A 186 1.23 23.91 33.75
N TYR A 187 -0.06 24.06 33.45
CA TYR A 187 -0.92 25.04 34.06
C TYR A 187 -1.02 24.82 35.59
N GLU A 188 -1.26 23.60 36.05
CA GLU A 188 -1.33 23.25 37.47
C GLU A 188 -0.01 23.57 38.20
N ALA A 189 1.13 23.23 37.59
CA ALA A 189 2.45 23.56 38.13
C ALA A 189 2.67 25.07 38.27
N ALA A 190 2.31 25.83 37.21
CA ALA A 190 2.41 27.29 37.23
C ALA A 190 1.51 27.92 38.31
N MET A 191 0.29 27.40 38.47
CA MET A 191 -0.63 27.84 39.52
C MET A 191 -0.11 27.54 40.93
N LEU A 192 0.55 26.41 41.14
CA LEU A 192 1.19 26.09 42.43
C LEU A 192 2.33 27.06 42.74
N GLN A 193 3.17 27.39 41.74
CA GLN A 193 4.24 28.38 41.92
C GLN A 193 3.69 29.77 42.18
N TYR A 194 2.62 30.18 41.51
CA TYR A 194 1.95 31.46 41.75
C TYR A 194 1.38 31.53 43.17
N LYS A 195 0.70 30.49 43.64
CA LYS A 195 0.20 30.42 45.04
C LYS A 195 1.32 30.46 46.05
N ALA A 196 2.43 29.78 45.83
CA ALA A 196 3.60 29.82 46.67
C ALA A 196 4.20 31.24 46.75
N ALA A 197 4.27 31.96 45.63
CA ALA A 197 4.72 33.34 45.56
C ALA A 197 3.77 34.30 46.32
N GLN A 198 2.43 34.07 46.21
CA GLN A 198 1.44 34.81 46.99
C GLN A 198 1.64 34.65 48.52
N LEU A 199 1.89 33.43 49.00
CA LEU A 199 2.18 33.15 50.41
C LEU A 199 3.49 33.80 50.84
N ALA A 200 4.53 33.76 50.02
CA ALA A 200 5.79 34.41 50.31
C ALA A 200 5.64 35.95 50.40
N ALA A 201 4.79 36.55 49.56
CA ALA A 201 4.51 37.99 49.57
C ALA A 201 3.80 38.48 50.84
N MET A 202 3.28 37.58 51.68
CA MET A 202 2.78 37.92 53.03
C MET A 202 3.89 38.24 54.04
N ILE A 203 5.15 37.93 53.70
CA ILE A 203 6.33 38.26 54.51
C ILE A 203 6.77 39.69 54.14
N PRO A 204 6.91 40.61 55.12
CA PRO A 204 7.34 41.97 54.86
C PRO A 204 8.67 42.01 54.05
N GLY A 205 8.71 42.77 52.98
CA GLY A 205 9.89 42.91 52.11
C GLY A 205 9.99 41.90 50.95
N THR A 206 9.05 41.00 50.81
CA THR A 206 9.00 40.08 49.67
C THR A 206 8.22 40.69 48.51
N PRO A 207 8.70 40.62 47.24
CA PRO A 207 7.99 41.14 46.10
C PRO A 207 6.63 40.46 45.88
N ALA A 208 5.65 41.23 45.40
CA ALA A 208 4.34 40.67 45.02
C ALA A 208 4.51 39.71 43.81
N PRO A 209 3.71 38.65 43.77
CA PRO A 209 3.72 37.74 42.59
C PRO A 209 3.26 38.50 41.34
N GLY A 210 3.72 38.05 40.18
CA GLY A 210 3.27 38.56 38.89
C GLY A 210 1.79 38.23 38.63
N GLU A 211 1.38 38.27 37.38
CA GLU A 211 0.04 37.90 36.98
C GLU A 211 -0.26 36.39 37.17
N ALA A 212 -1.50 36.07 37.54
CA ALA A 212 -1.93 34.69 37.66
C ALA A 212 -1.83 33.94 36.30
N PRO A 213 -1.30 32.71 36.32
CA PRO A 213 -1.32 31.90 35.11
C PRO A 213 -2.73 31.75 34.52
N VAL A 214 -2.87 31.99 33.24
CA VAL A 214 -4.12 31.79 32.50
C VAL A 214 -4.13 30.41 31.94
N LYS A 215 -5.18 29.63 32.19
CA LYS A 215 -5.38 28.36 31.50
C LYS A 215 -5.66 28.65 30.05
N THR A 216 -4.70 28.34 29.18
CA THR A 216 -4.92 28.35 27.72
C THR A 216 -5.91 27.25 27.42
N GLY A 217 -7.11 27.62 26.95
CA GLY A 217 -8.17 26.68 26.57
C GLY A 217 -7.85 25.92 25.27
N TYR A 218 -6.67 25.34 25.20
CA TYR A 218 -6.19 24.68 24.00
C TYR A 218 -6.57 23.20 24.07
N THR A 219 -7.34 22.75 23.11
CA THR A 219 -7.74 21.36 22.97
C THR A 219 -7.45 20.91 21.55
N TYR A 220 -6.60 19.91 21.39
CA TYR A 220 -6.28 19.38 20.06
C TYR A 220 -7.40 18.49 19.49
N GLY A 221 -8.39 18.11 20.31
CA GLY A 221 -9.46 17.23 19.91
C GLY A 221 -8.90 15.87 19.47
N ASN A 222 -9.13 15.53 18.22
CA ASN A 222 -8.58 14.31 17.60
C ASN A 222 -7.31 14.57 16.78
N MET A 223 -6.90 15.81 16.58
CA MET A 223 -5.75 16.17 15.77
C MET A 223 -4.44 15.94 16.53
N PRO A 224 -3.53 15.07 16.05
CA PRO A 224 -2.22 14.91 16.67
C PRO A 224 -1.43 16.22 16.69
N PRO A 225 -0.83 16.61 17.83
CA PRO A 225 -0.01 17.82 17.91
C PRO A 225 1.25 17.77 17.05
N ALA A 226 1.75 16.58 16.77
CA ALA A 226 2.84 16.35 15.78
C ALA A 226 2.54 15.14 14.93
N SER A 227 2.88 15.24 13.65
CA SER A 227 2.74 14.18 12.65
C SER A 227 4.06 13.97 11.91
N VAL A 228 4.35 12.74 11.50
CA VAL A 228 5.47 12.41 10.63
C VAL A 228 4.98 12.09 9.23
N GLY A 229 5.67 12.65 8.25
CA GLY A 229 5.59 12.26 6.84
C GLY A 229 6.81 11.44 6.47
N LEU A 230 6.61 10.33 5.79
CA LEU A 230 7.65 9.44 5.26
C LEU A 230 7.45 9.32 3.76
N LYS A 231 8.40 9.84 2.99
CA LYS A 231 8.33 9.85 1.53
C LYS A 231 9.59 9.26 0.92
N GLY A 232 9.42 8.33 -0.01
CA GLY A 232 10.56 7.70 -0.65
C GLY A 232 10.21 6.94 -1.91
N ASN A 233 11.25 6.72 -2.73
CA ASN A 233 11.19 5.88 -3.91
C ASN A 233 11.91 4.55 -3.62
N SER A 234 11.38 3.46 -4.15
CA SER A 234 12.05 2.18 -4.02
C SER A 234 13.20 2.04 -5.02
N GLU A 235 14.19 1.23 -4.67
CA GLU A 235 15.11 0.66 -5.64
C GLU A 235 14.37 -0.25 -6.62
N LEU A 236 15.06 -0.64 -7.70
CA LEU A 236 14.54 -1.63 -8.64
C LEU A 236 14.43 -2.99 -7.94
N ALA A 237 13.25 -3.58 -7.98
CA ALA A 237 12.99 -4.93 -7.51
C ALA A 237 12.82 -5.85 -8.71
N LEU A 238 13.46 -7.02 -8.65
CA LEU A 238 13.41 -8.02 -9.69
C LEU A 238 12.55 -9.21 -9.26
N GLY A 239 11.80 -9.74 -10.20
CA GLY A 239 11.01 -10.93 -10.07
C GLY A 239 10.82 -11.61 -11.41
N PHE A 240 10.07 -12.69 -11.42
CA PHE A 240 9.72 -13.39 -12.64
C PHE A 240 8.27 -13.88 -12.62
N ASN A 241 7.73 -14.05 -13.83
CA ASN A 241 6.42 -14.63 -14.06
C ASN A 241 6.61 -15.78 -15.06
N ILE A 242 6.23 -16.99 -14.71
CA ILE A 242 6.26 -18.16 -15.59
C ILE A 242 4.87 -18.73 -15.74
N GLY A 243 4.59 -19.35 -16.87
CA GLY A 243 3.29 -19.95 -17.09
C GLY A 243 3.30 -20.97 -18.20
N ALA A 244 2.28 -21.81 -18.15
CA ALA A 244 2.01 -22.82 -19.16
C ALA A 244 0.51 -22.83 -19.50
N MET A 245 0.20 -23.16 -20.75
CA MET A 245 -1.18 -23.32 -21.23
C MET A 245 -1.27 -24.56 -22.13
N TYR A 246 -2.33 -25.33 -21.96
CA TYR A 246 -2.57 -26.53 -22.71
C TYR A 246 -4.04 -26.62 -23.17
N ASP A 247 -4.24 -26.73 -24.50
CA ASP A 247 -5.53 -27.04 -25.10
C ASP A 247 -5.73 -28.55 -25.06
N ILE A 248 -6.45 -29.05 -24.07
CA ILE A 248 -6.78 -30.49 -23.93
C ILE A 248 -7.55 -30.94 -25.17
N THR A 249 -8.56 -30.14 -25.53
CA THR A 249 -9.37 -30.29 -26.72
C THR A 249 -9.63 -28.92 -27.33
N ASP A 250 -10.33 -28.83 -28.42
CA ASP A 250 -10.73 -27.54 -29.01
C ASP A 250 -11.76 -26.77 -28.13
N LYS A 251 -12.34 -27.46 -27.11
CA LYS A 251 -13.30 -26.89 -26.16
C LYS A 251 -12.70 -26.63 -24.78
N TRP A 252 -11.66 -27.34 -24.38
CA TRP A 252 -11.10 -27.26 -23.03
C TRP A 252 -9.66 -26.79 -23.06
N THR A 253 -9.39 -25.72 -22.36
CA THR A 253 -8.05 -25.16 -22.12
C THR A 253 -7.78 -25.13 -20.63
N VAL A 254 -6.58 -25.53 -20.23
CA VAL A 254 -6.08 -25.36 -18.85
C VAL A 254 -4.86 -24.48 -18.86
N GLY A 255 -4.67 -23.72 -17.80
CA GLY A 255 -3.52 -22.84 -17.63
C GLY A 255 -3.05 -22.82 -16.18
N ALA A 256 -1.75 -22.60 -16.02
CA ALA A 256 -1.15 -22.34 -14.73
C ALA A 256 -0.06 -21.28 -14.86
N SER A 257 0.07 -20.42 -13.85
CA SER A 257 1.12 -19.41 -13.79
C SER A 257 1.63 -19.23 -12.37
N PHE A 258 2.89 -18.83 -12.26
CA PHE A 258 3.53 -18.49 -11.00
C PHE A 258 4.29 -17.17 -11.17
N ARG A 259 3.91 -16.19 -10.35
CA ARG A 259 4.61 -14.91 -10.20
C ARG A 259 5.40 -14.94 -8.90
N SER A 260 6.70 -14.67 -8.98
CA SER A 260 7.58 -14.70 -7.82
C SER A 260 7.28 -13.57 -6.83
N LYS A 261 7.66 -13.77 -5.58
CA LYS A 261 7.78 -12.67 -4.61
C LYS A 261 8.82 -11.66 -5.09
N MET A 262 8.58 -10.37 -4.82
CA MET A 262 9.54 -9.28 -4.93
C MET A 262 9.61 -8.50 -3.62
N GLU A 263 10.67 -7.75 -3.40
CA GLU A 263 10.80 -6.85 -2.24
C GLU A 263 11.05 -5.43 -2.71
N MET A 264 10.12 -4.55 -2.40
CA MET A 264 10.26 -3.11 -2.64
C MET A 264 11.05 -2.51 -1.48
N LYS A 265 12.24 -1.97 -1.77
CA LYS A 265 13.15 -1.42 -0.75
C LYS A 265 13.35 0.06 -0.98
N VAL A 266 12.96 0.88 -0.01
CA VAL A 266 13.36 2.28 0.11
C VAL A 266 14.60 2.30 0.99
N LYS A 267 15.76 2.71 0.45
CA LYS A 267 17.01 2.79 1.22
C LYS A 267 17.25 4.15 1.85
N ALA A 268 16.78 5.20 1.19
CA ALA A 268 16.98 6.58 1.63
C ALA A 268 15.72 7.37 1.29
N GLY A 269 14.70 7.25 2.13
CA GLY A 269 13.52 8.09 2.08
C GLY A 269 13.67 9.27 3.03
N ASP A 270 12.93 10.33 2.77
CA ASP A 270 12.92 11.54 3.58
C ASP A 270 11.82 11.46 4.64
N ALA A 271 12.16 11.79 5.88
CA ALA A 271 11.21 12.01 6.95
C ALA A 271 11.01 13.51 7.16
N SER A 272 9.80 13.89 7.54
CA SER A 272 9.45 15.27 7.89
C SER A 272 8.49 15.29 9.07
N VAL A 273 8.60 16.29 9.94
CA VAL A 273 7.69 16.48 11.06
C VAL A 273 6.86 17.73 10.80
N GLU A 274 5.56 17.60 10.99
CA GLU A 274 4.59 18.68 10.91
C GLU A 274 3.93 18.85 12.28
N TYR A 275 3.96 20.07 12.81
CA TYR A 275 3.30 20.43 14.07
C TYR A 275 1.95 21.06 13.80
N ALA A 276 1.00 20.79 14.68
CA ALA A 276 -0.34 21.37 14.59
C ALA A 276 -0.32 22.90 14.77
N ASP A 277 0.58 23.41 15.61
CA ASP A 277 0.76 24.82 15.94
C ASP A 277 2.11 25.10 16.60
N GLU A 278 2.37 26.37 16.91
CA GLU A 278 3.61 26.85 17.56
C GLU A 278 3.78 26.30 18.99
N MET A 279 2.69 26.06 19.74
CA MET A 279 2.77 25.48 21.09
C MET A 279 3.24 24.02 21.00
N ALA A 280 2.67 23.23 20.08
CA ALA A 280 3.12 21.87 19.85
C ALA A 280 4.59 21.84 19.45
N ARG A 281 5.03 22.77 18.60
CA ARG A 281 6.43 22.89 18.18
C ARG A 281 7.33 23.26 19.37
N ALA A 282 6.96 24.25 20.14
CA ALA A 282 7.73 24.67 21.30
C ALA A 282 7.89 23.54 22.36
N THR A 283 6.85 22.70 22.49
CA THR A 283 6.83 21.61 23.47
C THR A 283 7.55 20.35 22.98
N LEU A 284 7.39 20.00 21.71
CA LEU A 284 7.84 18.72 21.14
C LEU A 284 9.08 18.86 20.24
N GLY A 285 9.38 20.08 19.77
CA GLY A 285 10.42 20.32 18.77
C GLY A 285 11.79 19.83 19.20
N SER A 286 12.21 20.08 20.44
CA SER A 286 13.49 19.60 20.96
C SER A 286 13.67 18.06 20.89
N THR A 287 12.56 17.32 20.85
CA THR A 287 12.57 15.85 20.75
C THR A 287 12.40 15.38 19.32
N LEU A 288 11.55 16.04 18.53
CA LEU A 288 11.10 15.52 17.23
C LEU A 288 11.77 16.19 16.03
N ASP A 289 12.37 17.38 16.16
CA ASP A 289 12.98 18.12 15.04
C ASP A 289 14.14 17.34 14.38
N ASN A 290 14.79 16.44 15.11
CA ASN A 290 15.81 15.56 14.56
C ASN A 290 15.29 14.61 13.48
N LEU A 291 13.97 14.33 13.46
CA LEU A 291 13.34 13.54 12.40
C LEU A 291 13.18 14.34 11.10
N ASN A 292 13.21 15.68 11.16
CA ASN A 292 13.21 16.49 9.95
C ASN A 292 14.48 16.23 9.17
N TYR A 293 14.31 15.88 7.90
CA TYR A 293 15.41 15.51 6.99
C TYR A 293 16.16 14.23 7.39
N ALA A 294 15.65 13.45 8.33
CA ALA A 294 16.21 12.14 8.62
C ALA A 294 15.96 11.20 7.43
N ASN A 295 16.99 10.45 7.07
CA ASN A 295 16.83 9.36 6.11
C ASN A 295 16.21 8.14 6.80
N PHE A 296 15.22 7.55 6.16
CA PHE A 296 14.67 6.28 6.59
C PHE A 296 14.85 5.19 5.54
N SER A 297 14.96 3.96 5.98
CA SER A 297 14.84 2.77 5.16
C SER A 297 13.60 1.98 5.53
N ALA A 298 12.99 1.35 4.53
CA ALA A 298 11.86 0.44 4.72
C ALA A 298 11.82 -0.60 3.61
N GLN A 299 11.30 -1.80 3.92
CA GLN A 299 11.07 -2.81 2.89
C GLN A 299 9.67 -3.39 2.99
N MET A 300 9.08 -3.65 1.84
CA MET A 300 7.73 -4.17 1.73
C MET A 300 7.66 -5.27 0.68
N PRO A 301 7.21 -6.49 1.03
CA PRO A 301 7.13 -7.58 0.09
C PRO A 301 5.92 -7.44 -0.82
N CYS A 302 6.12 -7.64 -2.12
CA CYS A 302 5.07 -7.98 -3.09
C CYS A 302 4.96 -9.50 -3.11
N PRO A 303 3.85 -10.10 -2.66
CA PRO A 303 3.74 -11.55 -2.45
C PRO A 303 3.85 -12.32 -3.76
N TYR A 304 4.24 -13.60 -3.67
CA TYR A 304 4.09 -14.50 -4.80
C TYR A 304 2.62 -14.78 -5.08
N VAL A 305 2.33 -15.10 -6.35
CA VAL A 305 0.97 -15.47 -6.78
C VAL A 305 1.07 -16.74 -7.61
N LEU A 306 0.33 -17.78 -7.21
CA LEU A 306 0.16 -19.01 -7.96
C LEU A 306 -1.28 -19.09 -8.44
N THR A 307 -1.49 -19.22 -9.75
CA THR A 307 -2.83 -19.32 -10.33
C THR A 307 -2.93 -20.57 -11.18
N ALA A 308 -4.03 -21.29 -11.06
CA ALA A 308 -4.40 -22.37 -11.96
C ALA A 308 -5.86 -22.19 -12.37
N GLY A 309 -6.19 -22.53 -13.61
CA GLY A 309 -7.52 -22.33 -14.13
C GLY A 309 -7.85 -23.15 -15.34
N VAL A 310 -9.13 -23.09 -15.70
CA VAL A 310 -9.71 -23.80 -16.83
C VAL A 310 -10.66 -22.88 -17.59
N ALA A 311 -10.61 -22.96 -18.92
CA ALA A 311 -11.59 -22.34 -19.80
C ALA A 311 -12.32 -23.43 -20.61
N TYR A 312 -13.63 -23.26 -20.78
CA TYR A 312 -14.51 -24.17 -21.48
C TYR A 312 -15.34 -23.44 -22.53
N LYS A 313 -15.29 -23.90 -23.79
CA LYS A 313 -16.09 -23.40 -24.90
C LYS A 313 -17.12 -24.46 -25.32
N PRO A 314 -18.30 -24.50 -24.73
CA PRO A 314 -19.36 -25.44 -25.13
C PRO A 314 -19.78 -25.23 -26.60
N ILE A 315 -19.86 -24.00 -27.02
CA ILE A 315 -20.13 -23.54 -28.39
C ILE A 315 -19.16 -22.41 -28.74
N GLU A 316 -18.99 -22.10 -30.03
CA GLU A 316 -18.03 -21.11 -30.53
C GLU A 316 -18.22 -19.71 -29.89
N ARG A 317 -19.48 -19.35 -29.60
CA ARG A 317 -19.85 -18.04 -29.03
C ARG A 317 -19.80 -17.94 -27.51
N LEU A 318 -19.70 -19.06 -26.78
CA LEU A 318 -19.69 -19.02 -25.32
C LEU A 318 -18.36 -19.53 -24.76
N THR A 319 -17.72 -18.72 -23.93
CA THR A 319 -16.55 -19.12 -23.13
C THR A 319 -16.91 -18.98 -21.66
N LEU A 320 -16.75 -20.05 -20.90
CA LEU A 320 -16.81 -20.07 -19.44
C LEU A 320 -15.40 -20.30 -18.92
N ALA A 321 -15.01 -19.65 -17.83
CA ALA A 321 -13.69 -19.84 -17.25
C ALA A 321 -13.72 -19.75 -15.73
N PHE A 322 -12.80 -20.49 -15.09
CA PHE A 322 -12.61 -20.51 -13.65
C PHE A 322 -11.13 -20.51 -13.33
N ASP A 323 -10.73 -19.65 -12.40
CA ASP A 323 -9.37 -19.55 -11.86
C ASP A 323 -9.38 -19.70 -10.34
N ALA A 324 -8.40 -20.43 -9.81
CA ALA A 324 -8.06 -20.47 -8.39
C ALA A 324 -6.69 -19.85 -8.21
N GLN A 325 -6.60 -18.82 -7.38
CA GLN A 325 -5.39 -18.02 -7.14
C GLN A 325 -4.98 -18.08 -5.69
N LEU A 326 -3.75 -18.50 -5.41
CA LEU A 326 -3.11 -18.45 -4.11
C LEU A 326 -2.22 -17.20 -4.03
N ASN A 327 -2.55 -16.29 -3.12
CA ASN A 327 -1.77 -15.10 -2.83
C ASN A 327 -0.91 -15.33 -1.59
N GLY A 328 0.40 -15.24 -1.75
CA GLY A 328 1.41 -15.58 -0.74
C GLY A 328 1.62 -14.50 0.32
N TRP A 329 0.56 -13.88 0.85
CA TRP A 329 0.64 -12.83 1.86
C TRP A 329 1.33 -13.25 3.15
N GLY A 330 1.37 -14.55 3.46
CA GLY A 330 2.14 -15.08 4.60
C GLY A 330 3.65 -14.78 4.55
N THR A 331 4.16 -14.27 3.42
CA THR A 331 5.54 -13.77 3.32
C THR A 331 5.72 -12.39 3.95
N TYR A 332 4.63 -11.63 4.19
CA TYR A 332 4.66 -10.34 4.86
C TYR A 332 4.58 -10.53 6.38
N LYS A 333 5.73 -10.70 7.01
CA LYS A 333 5.83 -10.96 8.45
C LYS A 333 5.86 -9.67 9.25
N ASN A 334 6.65 -8.70 8.81
CA ASN A 334 6.86 -7.43 9.48
C ASN A 334 7.13 -6.31 8.48
N LEU A 335 6.87 -5.10 8.91
CA LEU A 335 7.33 -3.86 8.29
C LEU A 335 8.29 -3.20 9.25
N ASP A 336 9.57 -3.16 8.87
CA ASP A 336 10.61 -2.45 9.58
C ASP A 336 10.81 -1.09 8.93
N ILE A 337 10.83 -0.04 9.76
CA ILE A 337 11.18 1.32 9.36
C ILE A 337 12.34 1.74 10.24
N GLU A 338 13.49 1.96 9.63
CA GLU A 338 14.73 2.30 10.33
C GLU A 338 15.17 3.70 9.96
N PHE A 339 15.59 4.48 10.97
CA PHE A 339 16.08 5.85 10.79
C PHE A 339 17.59 5.89 11.07
N ALA A 340 18.36 6.28 10.07
CA ALA A 340 19.83 6.33 10.19
C ALA A 340 20.28 7.32 11.25
N GLY A 341 21.01 6.83 12.27
CA GLY A 341 21.48 7.64 13.40
C GLY A 341 20.41 8.08 14.39
N LEU A 342 19.18 7.53 14.26
CA LEU A 342 18.04 7.85 15.13
C LEU A 342 17.30 6.56 15.53
N GLU A 343 18.04 5.56 15.99
CA GLU A 343 17.55 4.20 16.26
C GLU A 343 16.40 4.16 17.27
N ALA A 344 16.32 5.17 18.14
CA ALA A 344 15.22 5.31 19.10
C ALA A 344 13.84 5.49 18.45
N TYR A 345 13.80 5.84 17.18
CA TYR A 345 12.58 6.02 16.39
C TYR A 345 12.29 4.84 15.46
N ASN A 346 13.16 3.84 15.41
CA ASN A 346 12.96 2.64 14.61
C ASN A 346 11.64 1.97 15.00
N GLN A 347 10.96 1.43 13.99
CA GLN A 347 9.66 0.78 14.16
C GLN A 347 9.72 -0.64 13.60
N HIS A 348 9.32 -1.58 14.42
CA HIS A 348 9.11 -2.97 14.02
C HIS A 348 7.63 -3.31 14.13
N LEU A 349 6.98 -3.53 13.01
CA LEU A 349 5.53 -3.69 12.92
C LEU A 349 5.21 -5.11 12.43
N GLU A 350 4.84 -5.99 13.36
CA GLU A 350 4.38 -7.33 13.02
C GLU A 350 3.11 -7.29 12.18
N LYS A 351 3.08 -8.05 11.12
CA LYS A 351 1.97 -8.10 10.14
C LYS A 351 1.11 -9.35 10.21
N ASN A 352 1.69 -10.47 10.57
CA ASN A 352 0.97 -11.74 10.79
C ASN A 352 -0.02 -12.14 9.68
N TYR A 353 0.24 -11.70 8.42
CA TYR A 353 -0.62 -12.07 7.29
C TYR A 353 -0.56 -13.56 7.02
N LYS A 354 -1.67 -14.09 6.50
CA LYS A 354 -1.79 -15.47 6.03
C LYS A 354 -1.95 -15.50 4.53
N ASN A 355 -1.57 -16.61 3.91
CA ASN A 355 -1.88 -16.83 2.50
C ASN A 355 -3.39 -16.84 2.29
N ALA A 356 -3.83 -16.26 1.19
CA ALA A 356 -5.24 -16.15 0.83
C ALA A 356 -5.52 -16.85 -0.50
N MET A 357 -6.60 -17.59 -0.55
CA MET A 357 -7.16 -18.16 -1.79
C MET A 357 -8.23 -17.23 -2.34
N THR A 358 -8.17 -16.95 -3.64
CA THR A 358 -9.19 -16.22 -4.38
C THR A 358 -9.70 -17.10 -5.51
N TYR A 359 -11.01 -17.11 -5.72
CA TYR A 359 -11.66 -17.87 -6.79
C TYR A 359 -12.35 -16.90 -7.74
N HIS A 360 -12.11 -17.07 -9.05
CA HIS A 360 -12.70 -16.24 -10.08
C HIS A 360 -13.54 -17.11 -11.01
N LEU A 361 -14.70 -16.62 -11.38
CA LEU A 361 -15.60 -17.27 -12.33
C LEU A 361 -16.07 -16.23 -13.34
N GLY A 362 -15.98 -16.56 -14.61
CA GLY A 362 -16.38 -15.66 -15.69
C GLY A 362 -17.04 -16.35 -16.86
N GLY A 363 -17.82 -15.58 -17.60
CA GLY A 363 -18.47 -16.01 -18.82
C GLY A 363 -18.50 -14.89 -19.86
N GLN A 364 -18.18 -15.23 -21.11
CA GLN A 364 -18.23 -14.34 -22.25
C GLN A 364 -19.11 -14.94 -23.35
N PHE A 365 -20.03 -14.14 -23.87
CA PHE A 365 -20.85 -14.51 -25.01
C PHE A 365 -20.64 -13.52 -26.15
N ALA A 366 -20.20 -14.01 -27.33
CA ALA A 366 -20.07 -13.21 -28.54
C ALA A 366 -21.43 -13.08 -29.24
N MET A 367 -22.02 -11.87 -29.25
CA MET A 367 -23.33 -11.59 -29.84
C MET A 367 -23.29 -11.52 -31.36
N THR A 368 -22.15 -11.14 -31.96
CA THR A 368 -21.91 -11.06 -33.41
C THR A 368 -20.69 -11.87 -33.77
N GLU A 369 -20.62 -12.32 -35.01
CA GLU A 369 -19.43 -12.94 -35.61
C GLU A 369 -18.33 -11.93 -35.87
#